data_2fd8388e34bbf58f50d382c629f4c436
#
_entry.id   2fd8388e34bbf58f50d382c629f4c436
#
_cell.length_a   1.000
_cell.length_b   1.000
_cell.length_c   1.000
_cell.angle_alpha   90.00
_cell.angle_beta   90.00
_cell.angle_gamma   90.00
#
_symmetry.space_group_name_H-M   'P 1'
#
loop_
_entity.id
_entity.type
_entity.pdbx_description
1 polymer ?
#
loop_
_entity_poly.entity_id
_entity_poly.type
_entity_poly.pdbx_seq_one_letter_code
_entity_poly.pdbx_strand_id
1 'polypeptide(L)'
;PPCFTIPTEVCNVYFDKAKDDVVALLKNDVEKSIAGVEELMKSKFGDVENPLLVSVRSGARASMPGMMDTILNLGLNDKVVVGLAKKTGNERFAWDSYRRFIQMYGDVVLGMKPTNKEDIDPFEAIIEDVKKAKGVRLDNELGVAELQELVVRFKAAVKAQTGQDFPENAYEQLWGAICAVFDSWMNERAILYRKMEGIPAEWGTAVNVQAMVFGNMGDTSATGVCFSRDAATGEDLFNGEYLINAQGEDVVAGIRTPQQITKIGSQRWAKLQ
;
A
#
# COMPACT_ATOMS: atom_id res chain seq x y z
N PRO A 1 -1.11 -8.57 11.94
CA PRO A 1 -2.20 -7.59 12.08
C PRO A 1 -3.54 -8.23 11.66
N PRO A 2 -4.69 -7.81 12.26
CA PRO A 2 -5.99 -8.28 11.87
C PRO A 2 -6.29 -8.02 10.40
N CYS A 3 -6.97 -8.97 9.76
CA CYS A 3 -7.32 -8.90 8.35
C CYS A 3 -8.57 -9.74 8.08
N PHE A 4 -9.16 -9.53 6.90
CA PHE A 4 -10.09 -10.46 6.28
C PHE A 4 -9.74 -10.65 4.81
N THR A 5 -10.24 -11.73 4.23
CA THR A 5 -9.95 -12.12 2.85
C THR A 5 -11.25 -12.28 2.07
N ILE A 6 -11.34 -11.63 0.93
CA ILE A 6 -12.34 -11.92 -0.10
C ILE A 6 -11.75 -13.05 -0.96
N PRO A 7 -12.39 -14.23 -1.01
CA PRO A 7 -11.80 -15.41 -1.62
C PRO A 7 -11.70 -15.35 -3.15
N THR A 8 -10.89 -16.23 -3.72
CA THR A 8 -10.58 -16.26 -5.17
C THR A 8 -11.79 -16.49 -6.07
N GLU A 9 -12.79 -17.18 -5.56
CA GLU A 9 -14.05 -17.45 -6.29
C GLU A 9 -14.79 -16.17 -6.66
N VAL A 10 -14.67 -15.14 -5.81
CA VAL A 10 -15.28 -13.82 -6.08
C VAL A 10 -14.60 -13.13 -7.26
N CYS A 11 -13.32 -13.37 -7.50
CA CYS A 11 -12.62 -12.82 -8.66
C CYS A 11 -13.27 -13.23 -9.97
N ASN A 12 -13.66 -14.51 -10.09
CA ASN A 12 -14.35 -15.01 -11.28
C ASN A 12 -15.73 -14.35 -11.44
N VAL A 13 -16.49 -14.25 -10.35
CA VAL A 13 -17.78 -13.55 -10.36
C VAL A 13 -17.64 -12.08 -10.74
N TYR A 14 -16.52 -11.44 -10.32
CA TYR A 14 -16.22 -10.05 -10.64
C TYR A 14 -16.00 -9.81 -12.15
N PHE A 15 -15.42 -10.76 -12.86
CA PHE A 15 -15.23 -10.65 -14.31
C PHE A 15 -16.47 -11.08 -15.10
N ASP A 16 -17.35 -11.89 -14.51
CA ASP A 16 -18.58 -12.36 -15.17
C ASP A 16 -19.76 -11.39 -15.04
N LYS A 17 -19.73 -10.49 -14.04
CA LYS A 17 -20.81 -9.55 -13.72
C LYS A 17 -20.38 -8.08 -13.84
N ALA A 18 -21.33 -7.15 -13.78
CA ALA A 18 -21.02 -5.75 -13.62
C ALA A 18 -20.37 -5.48 -12.25
N LYS A 19 -19.36 -4.59 -12.21
CA LYS A 19 -18.62 -4.24 -10.98
C LYS A 19 -19.56 -3.81 -9.84
N ASP A 20 -20.55 -3.00 -10.14
CA ASP A 20 -21.52 -2.49 -9.16
C ASP A 20 -22.35 -3.61 -8.53
N ASP A 21 -22.71 -4.64 -9.29
CA ASP A 21 -23.44 -5.80 -8.79
C ASP A 21 -22.59 -6.60 -7.80
N VAL A 22 -21.29 -6.75 -8.07
CA VAL A 22 -20.38 -7.46 -7.17
C VAL A 22 -20.13 -6.65 -5.90
N VAL A 23 -19.98 -5.34 -6.01
CA VAL A 23 -19.86 -4.43 -4.86
C VAL A 23 -21.12 -4.53 -4.00
N ALA A 24 -22.30 -4.46 -4.59
CA ALA A 24 -23.58 -4.59 -3.87
C ALA A 24 -23.73 -5.94 -3.17
N LEU A 25 -23.27 -7.03 -3.80
CA LEU A 25 -23.30 -8.38 -3.24
C LEU A 25 -22.43 -8.50 -1.99
N LEU A 26 -21.25 -7.91 -2.02
CA LEU A 26 -20.22 -8.04 -0.95
C LEU A 26 -20.36 -7.00 0.16
N LYS A 27 -21.13 -5.94 -0.07
CA LYS A 27 -21.15 -4.75 0.80
C LYS A 27 -21.32 -5.08 2.27
N ASN A 28 -22.35 -5.83 2.62
CA ASN A 28 -22.66 -6.15 4.01
C ASN A 28 -21.56 -6.99 4.67
N ASP A 29 -20.95 -7.93 3.95
CA ASP A 29 -19.91 -8.81 4.48
C ASP A 29 -18.59 -8.04 4.67
N VAL A 30 -18.26 -7.14 3.75
CA VAL A 30 -17.08 -6.28 3.86
C VAL A 30 -17.24 -5.28 5.01
N GLU A 31 -18.38 -4.60 5.14
CA GLU A 31 -18.65 -3.66 6.24
C GLU A 31 -18.60 -4.37 7.60
N LYS A 32 -19.19 -5.56 7.72
CA LYS A 32 -19.13 -6.39 8.93
C LYS A 32 -17.69 -6.83 9.25
N SER A 33 -16.92 -7.18 8.24
CA SER A 33 -15.54 -7.60 8.42
C SER A 33 -14.64 -6.43 8.83
N ILE A 34 -14.85 -5.24 8.27
CA ILE A 34 -14.18 -3.99 8.72
C ILE A 34 -14.50 -3.74 10.19
N ALA A 35 -15.77 -3.84 10.61
CA ALA A 35 -16.15 -3.66 12.00
C ALA A 35 -15.43 -4.63 12.95
N GLY A 36 -15.22 -5.88 12.52
CA GLY A 36 -14.42 -6.85 13.27
C GLY A 36 -12.95 -6.46 13.39
N VAL A 37 -12.35 -5.91 12.34
CA VAL A 37 -10.97 -5.38 12.39
C VAL A 37 -10.90 -4.15 13.29
N GLU A 38 -11.88 -3.26 13.23
CA GLU A 38 -11.98 -2.08 14.10
C GLU A 38 -12.01 -2.44 15.59
N GLU A 39 -12.81 -3.46 15.95
CA GLU A 39 -12.91 -3.96 17.33
C GLU A 39 -11.55 -4.48 17.83
N LEU A 40 -10.87 -5.30 17.02
CA LEU A 40 -9.55 -5.85 17.34
C LEU A 40 -8.47 -4.78 17.45
N MET A 41 -8.50 -3.79 16.58
CA MET A 41 -7.53 -2.69 16.53
C MET A 41 -7.88 -1.54 17.49
N LYS A 42 -9.09 -1.53 18.05
CA LYS A 42 -9.62 -0.44 18.90
C LYS A 42 -9.51 0.93 18.21
N SER A 43 -9.77 0.96 16.89
CA SER A 43 -9.70 2.15 16.05
C SER A 43 -10.75 2.04 14.94
N LYS A 44 -11.12 3.13 14.28
CA LYS A 44 -12.20 3.14 13.29
C LYS A 44 -11.72 3.57 11.92
N PHE A 45 -12.22 2.90 10.90
CA PHE A 45 -11.92 3.19 9.52
C PHE A 45 -12.60 4.50 9.07
N GLY A 46 -11.79 5.46 8.63
CA GLY A 46 -12.27 6.80 8.27
C GLY A 46 -12.55 7.75 9.45
N ASP A 47 -12.27 7.32 10.70
CA ASP A 47 -12.42 8.18 11.87
C ASP A 47 -11.27 9.21 11.96
N VAL A 48 -11.63 10.43 12.37
CA VAL A 48 -10.67 11.54 12.42
C VAL A 48 -9.79 11.49 13.67
N GLU A 49 -10.32 11.03 14.81
CA GLU A 49 -9.60 11.08 16.08
C GLU A 49 -8.75 9.84 16.34
N ASN A 50 -9.29 8.67 15.94
CA ASN A 50 -8.63 7.40 16.16
C ASN A 50 -8.67 6.52 14.88
N PRO A 51 -7.99 6.95 13.81
CA PRO A 51 -8.08 6.30 12.51
C PRO A 51 -7.51 4.89 12.51
N LEU A 52 -8.25 3.97 11.88
CA LEU A 52 -7.76 2.72 11.35
C LEU A 52 -7.35 2.94 9.90
N LEU A 53 -6.13 2.59 9.55
CA LEU A 53 -5.70 2.51 8.17
C LEU A 53 -5.57 1.05 7.76
N VAL A 54 -5.92 0.75 6.52
CA VAL A 54 -5.83 -0.60 5.98
C VAL A 54 -5.03 -0.63 4.68
N SER A 55 -4.52 -1.82 4.36
CA SER A 55 -3.99 -2.14 3.03
C SER A 55 -4.93 -3.10 2.32
N VAL A 56 -4.98 -3.01 0.99
CA VAL A 56 -5.68 -3.94 0.11
C VAL A 56 -4.65 -4.60 -0.78
N ARG A 57 -4.56 -5.92 -0.73
CA ARG A 57 -3.51 -6.72 -1.37
C ARG A 57 -4.09 -7.92 -2.08
N SER A 58 -3.47 -8.34 -3.15
CA SER A 58 -3.76 -9.60 -3.82
C SER A 58 -3.35 -10.82 -2.99
N GLY A 59 -3.97 -11.97 -3.27
CA GLY A 59 -3.64 -13.25 -2.63
C GLY A 59 -3.92 -14.41 -3.56
N ALA A 60 -3.05 -14.64 -4.56
CA ALA A 60 -3.19 -15.77 -5.46
C ALA A 60 -2.75 -17.09 -4.82
N ARG A 61 -3.25 -18.22 -5.34
CA ARG A 61 -2.85 -19.58 -4.92
C ARG A 61 -1.39 -19.88 -5.23
N ALA A 62 -0.83 -19.26 -6.27
CA ALA A 62 0.58 -19.32 -6.62
C ALA A 62 1.26 -18.01 -6.26
N SER A 63 2.53 -18.07 -5.87
CA SER A 63 3.33 -16.87 -5.64
C SER A 63 3.59 -16.14 -6.95
N MET A 64 3.18 -14.90 -7.04
CA MET A 64 3.31 -14.05 -8.23
C MET A 64 3.89 -12.68 -7.83
N PRO A 65 5.16 -12.63 -7.37
CA PRO A 65 5.74 -11.41 -6.80
C PRO A 65 5.82 -10.28 -7.84
N GLY A 66 5.29 -9.09 -7.48
CA GLY A 66 5.29 -7.92 -8.36
C GLY A 66 4.30 -7.95 -9.52
N MET A 67 3.50 -9.03 -9.66
CA MET A 67 2.60 -9.17 -10.80
C MET A 67 1.26 -8.48 -10.59
N MET A 68 0.77 -8.42 -9.37
CA MET A 68 -0.51 -7.80 -9.02
C MET A 68 -0.30 -6.58 -8.13
N ASP A 69 -1.34 -5.76 -8.03
CA ASP A 69 -1.26 -4.49 -7.35
C ASP A 69 -1.57 -4.60 -5.85
N THR A 70 -1.09 -3.61 -5.11
CA THR A 70 -1.31 -3.42 -3.67
C THR A 70 -1.58 -1.94 -3.45
N ILE A 71 -2.52 -1.62 -2.57
CA ILE A 71 -2.80 -0.25 -2.14
C ILE A 71 -2.64 -0.18 -0.62
N LEU A 72 -1.86 0.80 -0.15
CA LEU A 72 -1.56 1.00 1.27
C LEU A 72 -2.22 2.29 1.78
N ASN A 73 -2.37 2.38 3.10
CA ASN A 73 -2.81 3.60 3.80
C ASN A 73 -4.24 4.06 3.47
N LEU A 74 -5.13 3.15 3.06
CA LEU A 74 -6.53 3.47 2.83
C LEU A 74 -7.19 3.97 4.12
N GLY A 75 -8.10 4.92 3.97
CA GLY A 75 -8.77 5.60 5.06
C GLY A 75 -8.24 7.01 5.32
N LEU A 76 -7.10 7.39 4.71
CA LEU A 76 -6.57 8.75 4.80
C LEU A 76 -7.35 9.72 3.90
N ASN A 77 -7.59 10.89 4.45
CA ASN A 77 -8.15 12.06 3.77
C ASN A 77 -7.66 13.34 4.47
N ASP A 78 -8.10 14.51 4.02
CA ASP A 78 -7.65 15.80 4.57
C ASP A 78 -7.91 15.95 6.07
N LYS A 79 -8.95 15.33 6.60
CA LYS A 79 -9.29 15.38 8.04
C LYS A 79 -8.56 14.29 8.84
N VAL A 80 -8.53 13.08 8.29
CA VAL A 80 -7.93 11.92 8.97
C VAL A 80 -6.41 12.06 9.12
N VAL A 81 -5.72 12.69 8.15
CA VAL A 81 -4.27 12.94 8.25
C VAL A 81 -3.91 13.80 9.46
N VAL A 82 -4.73 14.79 9.77
CA VAL A 82 -4.54 15.66 10.97
C VAL A 82 -4.73 14.86 12.25
N GLY A 83 -5.74 13.98 12.29
CA GLY A 83 -5.96 13.06 13.41
C GLY A 83 -4.83 12.08 13.60
N LEU A 84 -4.33 11.50 12.51
CA LEU A 84 -3.17 10.59 12.53
C LEU A 84 -1.91 11.30 13.06
N ALA A 85 -1.67 12.54 12.63
CA ALA A 85 -0.57 13.36 13.12
C ALA A 85 -0.64 13.59 14.63
N LYS A 86 -1.82 13.93 15.15
CA LYS A 86 -2.05 14.09 16.59
C LYS A 86 -1.87 12.79 17.36
N LYS A 87 -2.46 11.69 16.87
CA LYS A 87 -2.40 10.37 17.51
C LYS A 87 -0.96 9.84 17.62
N THR A 88 -0.16 10.05 16.59
CA THR A 88 1.23 9.55 16.53
C THR A 88 2.26 10.52 17.08
N GLY A 89 1.91 11.80 17.25
CA GLY A 89 2.87 12.87 17.56
C GLY A 89 3.90 13.11 16.47
N ASN A 90 3.64 12.63 15.24
CA ASN A 90 4.57 12.70 14.11
C ASN A 90 3.84 13.20 12.84
N GLU A 91 3.83 14.51 12.66
CA GLU A 91 3.18 15.14 11.49
C GLU A 91 3.83 14.69 10.17
N ARG A 92 5.16 14.60 10.16
CA ARG A 92 5.88 14.20 8.95
C ARG A 92 5.45 12.80 8.48
N PHE A 93 5.36 11.84 9.41
CA PHE A 93 4.87 10.48 9.12
C PHE A 93 3.45 10.50 8.56
N ALA A 94 2.55 11.27 9.14
CA ALA A 94 1.16 11.34 8.71
C ALA A 94 1.03 11.90 7.28
N TRP A 95 1.70 13.02 6.99
CA TRP A 95 1.67 13.65 5.68
C TRP A 95 2.41 12.84 4.60
N ASP A 96 3.53 12.18 4.94
CA ASP A 96 4.20 11.25 4.01
C ASP A 96 3.33 10.04 3.68
N SER A 97 2.64 9.48 4.69
CA SER A 97 1.68 8.38 4.47
C SER A 97 0.53 8.80 3.56
N TYR A 98 0.02 10.03 3.71
CA TYR A 98 -1.06 10.54 2.86
C TYR A 98 -0.57 10.82 1.42
N ARG A 99 0.59 11.44 1.26
CA ARG A 99 1.22 11.64 -0.05
C ARG A 99 1.39 10.31 -0.79
N ARG A 100 1.97 9.29 -0.13
CA ARG A 100 2.16 7.94 -0.69
C ARG A 100 0.83 7.28 -1.04
N PHE A 101 -0.19 7.46 -0.22
CA PHE A 101 -1.52 6.93 -0.50
C PHE A 101 -2.13 7.53 -1.78
N ILE A 102 -2.08 8.86 -1.93
CA ILE A 102 -2.62 9.54 -3.14
C ILE A 102 -1.88 9.06 -4.38
N GLN A 103 -0.54 9.00 -4.35
CA GLN A 103 0.27 8.49 -5.46
C GLN A 103 -0.13 7.07 -5.83
N MET A 104 -0.11 6.15 -4.87
CA MET A 104 -0.40 4.74 -5.12
C MET A 104 -1.85 4.52 -5.59
N TYR A 105 -2.82 5.23 -5.00
CA TYR A 105 -4.21 5.18 -5.41
C TYR A 105 -4.42 5.77 -6.81
N GLY A 106 -3.77 6.88 -7.11
CA GLY A 106 -3.77 7.49 -8.44
C GLY A 106 -3.23 6.54 -9.51
N ASP A 107 -2.09 5.94 -9.24
CA ASP A 107 -1.43 5.01 -10.17
C ASP A 107 -2.24 3.73 -10.41
N VAL A 108 -2.73 3.12 -9.33
CA VAL A 108 -3.32 1.79 -9.37
C VAL A 108 -4.83 1.84 -9.62
N VAL A 109 -5.56 2.68 -8.87
CA VAL A 109 -7.02 2.70 -8.91
C VAL A 109 -7.54 3.62 -10.01
N LEU A 110 -6.90 4.79 -10.16
CA LEU A 110 -7.32 5.80 -11.14
C LEU A 110 -6.59 5.66 -12.49
N GLY A 111 -5.65 4.70 -12.61
CA GLY A 111 -4.95 4.39 -13.86
C GLY A 111 -4.03 5.50 -14.35
N MET A 112 -3.47 6.31 -13.46
CA MET A 112 -2.62 7.45 -13.82
C MET A 112 -1.18 7.04 -14.14
N LYS A 113 -0.78 5.81 -13.81
CA LYS A 113 0.55 5.30 -14.12
C LYS A 113 0.76 5.25 -15.63
N PRO A 114 1.85 5.82 -16.15
CA PRO A 114 2.16 5.78 -17.57
C PRO A 114 2.27 4.35 -18.09
N THR A 115 1.68 4.10 -19.25
CA THR A 115 1.77 2.81 -19.97
C THR A 115 3.08 2.66 -20.73
N ASN A 116 3.62 3.76 -21.24
CA ASN A 116 4.89 3.77 -21.97
C ASN A 116 6.03 4.12 -21.03
N LYS A 117 7.19 3.46 -21.18
CA LYS A 117 8.37 3.73 -20.38
C LYS A 117 9.01 5.12 -20.61
N GLU A 118 8.64 5.75 -21.72
CA GLU A 118 9.15 7.08 -22.10
C GLU A 118 8.31 8.22 -21.50
N ASP A 119 7.09 7.91 -21.05
CA ASP A 119 6.21 8.89 -20.42
C ASP A 119 6.63 9.13 -18.96
N ILE A 120 6.64 10.38 -18.56
CA ILE A 120 6.99 10.76 -17.18
C ILE A 120 5.77 10.54 -16.29
N ASP A 121 5.96 9.83 -15.19
CA ASP A 121 4.96 9.69 -14.14
C ASP A 121 4.64 11.08 -13.56
N PRO A 122 3.36 11.52 -13.58
CA PRO A 122 2.99 12.86 -13.15
C PRO A 122 3.30 13.11 -11.65
N PHE A 123 3.21 12.08 -10.82
CA PHE A 123 3.53 12.20 -9.40
C PHE A 123 5.03 12.32 -9.17
N GLU A 124 5.83 11.50 -9.86
CA GLU A 124 7.30 11.57 -9.79
C GLU A 124 7.81 12.93 -10.30
N ALA A 125 7.23 13.47 -11.37
CA ALA A 125 7.58 14.81 -11.85
C ALA A 125 7.33 15.89 -10.79
N ILE A 126 6.22 15.81 -10.07
CA ILE A 126 5.89 16.75 -8.99
C ILE A 126 6.84 16.60 -7.80
N ILE A 127 7.19 15.35 -7.43
CA ILE A 127 8.17 15.07 -6.35
C ILE A 127 9.53 15.67 -6.70
N GLU A 128 10.02 15.42 -7.90
CA GLU A 128 11.32 15.94 -8.35
C GLU A 128 11.36 17.48 -8.37
N ASP A 129 10.27 18.12 -8.78
CA ASP A 129 10.12 19.58 -8.73
C ASP A 129 10.27 20.11 -7.29
N VAL A 130 9.54 19.52 -6.34
CA VAL A 130 9.59 19.94 -4.93
C VAL A 130 10.95 19.68 -4.32
N LYS A 131 11.56 18.51 -4.59
CA LYS A 131 12.93 18.20 -4.13
C LYS A 131 13.95 19.20 -4.67
N LYS A 132 13.85 19.53 -5.95
CA LYS A 132 14.73 20.50 -6.59
C LYS A 132 14.57 21.90 -5.99
N ALA A 133 13.34 22.34 -5.75
CA ALA A 133 13.06 23.63 -5.12
C ALA A 133 13.63 23.71 -3.70
N LYS A 134 13.57 22.59 -2.94
CA LYS A 134 14.11 22.49 -1.58
C LYS A 134 15.61 22.28 -1.55
N GLY A 135 16.25 21.81 -2.63
CA GLY A 135 17.66 21.50 -2.70
C GLY A 135 18.03 20.17 -2.00
N VAL A 136 17.09 19.22 -1.95
CA VAL A 136 17.27 17.87 -1.38
C VAL A 136 17.24 16.79 -2.48
N ARG A 137 17.73 15.59 -2.15
CA ARG A 137 17.80 14.48 -3.11
C ARG A 137 16.85 13.33 -2.78
N LEU A 138 16.59 13.11 -1.50
CA LEU A 138 15.79 11.96 -1.03
C LEU A 138 14.43 12.43 -0.48
N ASP A 139 13.40 11.63 -0.69
CA ASP A 139 12.05 11.91 -0.20
C ASP A 139 11.99 12.04 1.33
N ASN A 140 12.84 11.30 2.04
CA ASN A 140 12.90 11.36 3.50
C ASN A 140 13.50 12.67 4.05
N GLU A 141 14.08 13.52 3.19
CA GLU A 141 14.58 14.84 3.53
C GLU A 141 13.50 15.94 3.40
N LEU A 142 12.35 15.61 2.82
CA LEU A 142 11.20 16.51 2.74
C LEU A 142 10.56 16.69 4.12
N GLY A 143 10.29 17.94 4.49
CA GLY A 143 9.61 18.31 5.71
C GLY A 143 8.08 18.30 5.57
N VAL A 144 7.38 18.68 6.64
CA VAL A 144 5.91 18.72 6.66
C VAL A 144 5.32 19.65 5.60
N ALA A 145 5.90 20.83 5.45
CA ALA A 145 5.40 21.84 4.49
C ALA A 145 5.48 21.31 3.04
N GLU A 146 6.61 20.71 2.67
CA GLU A 146 6.79 20.15 1.33
C GLU A 146 5.85 18.94 1.10
N LEU A 147 5.63 18.10 2.11
CA LEU A 147 4.69 16.98 2.01
C LEU A 147 3.23 17.45 1.86
N GLN A 148 2.85 18.52 2.55
CA GLN A 148 1.54 19.17 2.36
C GLN A 148 1.39 19.75 0.97
N GLU A 149 2.42 20.43 0.44
CA GLU A 149 2.45 20.90 -0.94
C GLU A 149 2.27 19.75 -1.93
N LEU A 150 2.98 18.63 -1.74
CA LEU A 150 2.83 17.45 -2.59
C LEU A 150 1.40 16.92 -2.59
N VAL A 151 0.76 16.82 -1.42
CA VAL A 151 -0.65 16.38 -1.32
C VAL A 151 -1.57 17.28 -2.16
N VAL A 152 -1.43 18.60 -2.04
CA VAL A 152 -2.24 19.57 -2.81
C VAL A 152 -1.99 19.40 -4.32
N ARG A 153 -0.72 19.32 -4.73
CA ARG A 153 -0.35 19.20 -6.15
C ARG A 153 -0.79 17.84 -6.73
N PHE A 154 -0.70 16.77 -5.97
CA PHE A 154 -1.16 15.43 -6.38
C PHE A 154 -2.67 15.41 -6.60
N LYS A 155 -3.45 15.95 -5.68
CA LYS A 155 -4.91 16.04 -5.85
C LYS A 155 -5.30 16.89 -7.06
N ALA A 156 -4.55 17.97 -7.31
CA ALA A 156 -4.75 18.79 -8.51
C ALA A 156 -4.42 17.99 -9.79
N ALA A 157 -3.35 17.20 -9.80
CA ALA A 157 -2.99 16.33 -10.92
C ALA A 157 -4.05 15.25 -11.16
N VAL A 158 -4.57 14.62 -10.09
CA VAL A 158 -5.68 13.67 -10.17
C VAL A 158 -6.88 14.32 -10.86
N LYS A 159 -7.30 15.50 -10.40
CA LYS A 159 -8.44 16.23 -10.99
C LYS A 159 -8.20 16.60 -12.45
N ALA A 160 -7.00 17.05 -12.78
CA ALA A 160 -6.65 17.46 -14.15
C ALA A 160 -6.68 16.26 -15.12
N GLN A 161 -6.22 15.10 -14.69
CA GLN A 161 -6.12 13.92 -15.56
C GLN A 161 -7.41 13.10 -15.62
N THR A 162 -8.14 12.98 -14.51
CA THR A 162 -9.34 12.12 -14.41
C THR A 162 -10.65 12.91 -14.53
N GLY A 163 -10.62 14.23 -14.36
CA GLY A 163 -11.80 15.09 -14.28
C GLY A 163 -12.56 15.02 -12.96
N GLN A 164 -12.10 14.18 -12.01
CA GLN A 164 -12.74 13.95 -10.71
C GLN A 164 -11.82 14.34 -9.55
N ASP A 165 -12.42 14.74 -8.45
CA ASP A 165 -11.66 14.97 -7.22
C ASP A 165 -11.18 13.64 -6.62
N PHE A 166 -10.06 13.66 -5.89
CA PHE A 166 -9.57 12.49 -5.15
C PHE A 166 -10.62 12.09 -4.10
N PRO A 167 -10.98 10.79 -3.98
CA PRO A 167 -12.03 10.35 -3.08
C PRO A 167 -11.67 10.56 -1.61
N GLU A 168 -12.52 11.29 -0.88
CA GLU A 168 -12.36 11.57 0.56
C GLU A 168 -13.11 10.55 1.45
N ASN A 169 -14.02 9.76 0.89
CA ASN A 169 -14.77 8.75 1.63
C ASN A 169 -13.96 7.45 1.73
N ALA A 170 -13.69 7.00 2.96
CA ALA A 170 -12.87 5.82 3.20
C ALA A 170 -13.44 4.52 2.55
N TYR A 171 -14.76 4.35 2.54
CA TYR A 171 -15.38 3.18 1.90
C TYR A 171 -15.35 3.25 0.38
N GLU A 172 -15.46 4.45 -0.21
CA GLU A 172 -15.25 4.64 -1.65
C GLU A 172 -13.82 4.27 -2.05
N GLN A 173 -12.83 4.71 -1.26
CA GLN A 173 -11.43 4.32 -1.42
C GLN A 173 -11.27 2.81 -1.32
N LEU A 174 -11.89 2.17 -0.33
CA LEU A 174 -11.81 0.72 -0.10
C LEU A 174 -12.35 -0.07 -1.31
N TRP A 175 -13.54 0.30 -1.79
CA TRP A 175 -14.13 -0.36 -2.95
C TRP A 175 -13.34 -0.15 -4.23
N GLY A 176 -12.84 1.05 -4.47
CA GLY A 176 -11.94 1.32 -5.59
C GLY A 176 -10.70 0.42 -5.54
N ALA A 177 -10.09 0.28 -4.36
CA ALA A 177 -8.91 -0.56 -4.17
C ALA A 177 -9.21 -2.07 -4.33
N ILE A 178 -10.35 -2.56 -3.81
CA ILE A 178 -10.76 -3.96 -3.98
C ILE A 178 -10.95 -4.29 -5.46
N CYS A 179 -11.66 -3.43 -6.19
CA CYS A 179 -11.85 -3.59 -7.63
C CYS A 179 -10.52 -3.57 -8.40
N ALA A 180 -9.63 -2.62 -8.10
CA ALA A 180 -8.33 -2.51 -8.74
C ALA A 180 -7.44 -3.74 -8.51
N VAL A 181 -7.51 -4.35 -7.31
CA VAL A 181 -6.78 -5.60 -7.04
C VAL A 181 -7.36 -6.76 -7.85
N PHE A 182 -8.67 -6.88 -8.02
CA PHE A 182 -9.24 -7.86 -8.93
C PHE A 182 -8.81 -7.59 -10.38
N ASP A 183 -8.93 -6.34 -10.84
CA ASP A 183 -8.50 -5.94 -12.19
C ASP A 183 -7.04 -6.30 -12.46
N SER A 184 -6.17 -6.19 -11.44
CA SER A 184 -4.74 -6.49 -11.57
C SER A 184 -4.43 -7.95 -11.94
N TRP A 185 -5.37 -8.88 -11.71
CA TRP A 185 -5.27 -10.26 -12.22
C TRP A 185 -5.18 -10.31 -13.74
N MET A 186 -5.79 -9.35 -14.43
CA MET A 186 -5.82 -9.25 -15.89
C MET A 186 -4.78 -8.27 -16.44
N ASN A 187 -3.87 -7.72 -15.61
CA ASN A 187 -2.75 -6.94 -16.11
C ASN A 187 -1.85 -7.77 -17.04
N GLU A 188 -1.30 -7.16 -18.08
CA GLU A 188 -0.46 -7.85 -19.09
C GLU A 188 0.69 -8.63 -18.45
N ARG A 189 1.39 -8.03 -17.46
CA ARG A 189 2.47 -8.69 -16.73
C ARG A 189 1.99 -9.93 -15.97
N ALA A 190 0.79 -9.88 -15.36
CA ALA A 190 0.22 -11.01 -14.64
C ALA A 190 -0.21 -12.13 -15.60
N ILE A 191 -0.80 -11.78 -16.75
CA ILE A 191 -1.18 -12.73 -17.80
C ILE A 191 0.06 -13.42 -18.36
N LEU A 192 1.11 -12.66 -18.68
CA LEU A 192 2.35 -13.22 -19.22
C LEU A 192 3.02 -14.17 -18.20
N TYR A 193 3.14 -13.75 -16.94
CA TYR A 193 3.70 -14.57 -15.89
C TYR A 193 2.93 -15.88 -15.71
N ARG A 194 1.60 -15.82 -15.67
CA ARG A 194 0.77 -17.03 -15.57
C ARG A 194 0.98 -17.99 -16.74
N LYS A 195 1.12 -17.46 -17.96
CA LYS A 195 1.42 -18.29 -19.15
C LYS A 195 2.78 -18.98 -19.04
N MET A 196 3.79 -18.29 -18.53
CA MET A 196 5.15 -18.84 -18.35
C MET A 196 5.19 -19.92 -17.27
N GLU A 197 4.49 -19.71 -16.16
CA GLU A 197 4.49 -20.61 -15.02
C GLU A 197 3.39 -21.69 -15.05
N GLY A 198 2.58 -21.72 -16.11
CA GLY A 198 1.50 -22.70 -16.24
C GLY A 198 0.37 -22.52 -15.21
N ILE A 199 0.14 -21.30 -14.72
CA ILE A 199 -0.87 -20.98 -13.71
C ILE A 199 -2.22 -20.76 -14.42
N PRO A 200 -3.28 -21.53 -14.08
CA PRO A 200 -4.60 -21.41 -14.68
C PRO A 200 -5.24 -20.04 -14.43
N ALA A 201 -5.82 -19.46 -15.49
CA ALA A 201 -6.47 -18.13 -15.39
C ALA A 201 -7.70 -18.15 -14.48
N GLU A 202 -8.42 -19.27 -14.43
CA GLU A 202 -9.61 -19.48 -13.62
C GLU A 202 -9.34 -19.57 -12.11
N TRP A 203 -8.08 -19.63 -11.67
CA TRP A 203 -7.77 -19.60 -10.25
C TRP A 203 -8.11 -18.27 -9.60
N GLY A 204 -8.04 -17.16 -10.34
CA GLY A 204 -8.30 -15.84 -9.82
C GLY A 204 -7.33 -15.40 -8.73
N THR A 205 -7.58 -14.23 -8.16
CA THR A 205 -6.89 -13.71 -6.98
C THR A 205 -7.88 -13.46 -5.84
N ALA A 206 -7.48 -13.76 -4.62
CA ALA A 206 -8.15 -13.25 -3.43
C ALA A 206 -7.77 -11.77 -3.21
N VAL A 207 -8.57 -11.07 -2.42
CA VAL A 207 -8.26 -9.72 -1.93
C VAL A 207 -8.17 -9.75 -0.42
N ASN A 208 -7.00 -9.39 0.11
CA ASN A 208 -6.74 -9.29 1.54
C ASN A 208 -6.84 -7.84 1.98
N VAL A 209 -7.76 -7.53 2.89
CA VAL A 209 -7.86 -6.23 3.56
C VAL A 209 -7.29 -6.37 4.97
N GLN A 210 -6.21 -5.66 5.24
CA GLN A 210 -5.40 -5.86 6.45
C GLN A 210 -5.09 -4.54 7.15
N ALA A 211 -5.20 -4.52 8.48
CA ALA A 211 -4.78 -3.38 9.28
C ALA A 211 -3.30 -3.04 9.05
N MET A 212 -3.00 -1.76 8.84
CA MET A 212 -1.64 -1.28 8.65
C MET A 212 -0.84 -1.35 9.94
N VAL A 213 0.43 -1.72 9.80
CA VAL A 213 1.51 -1.51 10.77
C VAL A 213 2.62 -0.73 10.11
N PHE A 214 3.30 0.12 10.87
CA PHE A 214 4.18 1.13 10.30
C PHE A 214 5.61 0.97 10.79
N GLY A 215 6.53 0.72 9.86
CA GLY A 215 7.97 0.72 10.11
C GLY A 215 8.62 2.10 9.94
N ASN A 216 7.84 3.13 9.59
CA ASN A 216 8.29 4.49 9.30
C ASN A 216 7.77 5.55 10.28
N MET A 217 7.46 5.16 11.52
CA MET A 217 7.02 6.09 12.57
C MET A 217 8.16 6.85 13.26
N GLY A 218 9.39 6.63 12.85
CA GLY A 218 10.58 7.23 13.44
C GLY A 218 11.71 6.21 13.65
N ASP A 219 12.79 6.64 14.31
CA ASP A 219 14.02 5.84 14.46
C ASP A 219 13.88 4.61 15.37
N THR A 220 12.75 4.46 16.04
CA THR A 220 12.41 3.28 16.84
C THR A 220 11.61 2.24 16.07
N SER A 221 11.24 2.55 14.84
CA SER A 221 10.47 1.69 13.93
C SER A 221 11.35 1.20 12.78
N ALA A 222 11.06 0.01 12.28
CA ALA A 222 11.79 -0.57 11.16
C ALA A 222 10.89 -1.48 10.32
N THR A 223 11.25 -1.67 9.06
CA THR A 223 10.68 -2.70 8.19
C THR A 223 11.81 -3.53 7.62
N GLY A 224 11.59 -4.83 7.49
CA GLY A 224 12.57 -5.75 6.93
C GLY A 224 11.94 -6.91 6.18
N VAL A 225 12.77 -7.61 5.44
CA VAL A 225 12.45 -8.87 4.78
C VAL A 225 13.40 -9.94 5.33
N CYS A 226 12.84 -11.05 5.77
CA CYS A 226 13.63 -12.14 6.29
C CYS A 226 13.15 -13.50 5.78
N PHE A 227 14.06 -14.45 5.79
CA PHE A 227 13.84 -15.81 5.35
C PHE A 227 14.23 -16.77 6.47
N SER A 228 13.43 -17.81 6.66
CA SER A 228 13.72 -18.88 7.62
C SER A 228 14.88 -19.79 7.18
N ARG A 229 15.24 -19.72 5.89
CA ARG A 229 16.37 -20.44 5.29
C ARG A 229 17.15 -19.50 4.37
N ASP A 230 18.42 -19.77 4.21
CA ASP A 230 19.23 -19.09 3.19
C ASP A 230 18.67 -19.38 1.80
N ALA A 231 18.37 -18.30 1.05
CA ALA A 231 17.73 -18.41 -0.26
C ALA A 231 18.65 -18.99 -1.34
N ALA A 232 19.97 -18.93 -1.16
CA ALA A 232 20.96 -19.43 -2.11
C ALA A 232 21.37 -20.87 -1.83
N THR A 233 21.54 -21.24 -0.54
CA THR A 233 22.07 -22.54 -0.14
C THR A 233 21.00 -23.52 0.38
N GLY A 234 19.84 -23.01 0.84
CA GLY A 234 18.80 -23.78 1.49
C GLY A 234 19.11 -24.16 2.96
N GLU A 235 20.24 -23.72 3.49
CA GLU A 235 20.63 -23.96 4.88
C GLU A 235 19.59 -23.39 5.84
N ASP A 236 19.41 -24.06 6.99
CA ASP A 236 18.52 -23.61 8.06
C ASP A 236 19.18 -22.47 8.84
N LEU A 237 19.24 -21.33 8.18
CA LEU A 237 19.82 -20.08 8.67
C LEU A 237 18.82 -18.94 8.49
N PHE A 238 18.34 -18.41 9.62
CA PHE A 238 17.51 -17.21 9.59
C PHE A 238 18.34 -16.01 9.14
N ASN A 239 18.00 -15.47 8.00
CA ASN A 239 18.69 -14.31 7.42
C ASN A 239 17.69 -13.28 6.91
N GLY A 240 18.18 -12.07 6.67
CA GLY A 240 17.37 -10.99 6.14
C GLY A 240 17.99 -9.63 6.34
N GLU A 241 17.25 -8.64 5.89
CA GLU A 241 17.66 -7.25 5.88
C GLU A 241 16.55 -6.35 6.41
N TYR A 242 16.91 -5.21 6.99
CA TYR A 242 15.95 -4.24 7.49
C TYR A 242 16.42 -2.80 7.28
N LEU A 243 15.46 -1.88 7.23
CA LEU A 243 15.67 -0.44 7.23
C LEU A 243 14.95 0.19 8.43
N ILE A 244 15.65 1.05 9.15
CA ILE A 244 15.07 1.88 10.19
C ILE A 244 14.27 3.01 9.52
N ASN A 245 13.12 3.35 10.10
CA ASN A 245 12.23 4.40 9.62
C ASN A 245 11.90 4.24 8.14
N ALA A 246 11.31 3.09 7.78
CA ALA A 246 11.02 2.69 6.41
C ALA A 246 9.69 1.93 6.29
N GLN A 247 9.04 2.07 5.15
CA GLN A 247 7.97 1.18 4.71
C GLN A 247 8.50 -0.01 3.90
N GLY A 248 7.65 -1.02 3.64
CA GLY A 248 8.04 -2.19 2.86
C GLY A 248 8.58 -1.87 1.48
N GLU A 249 8.02 -0.87 0.81
CA GLU A 249 8.45 -0.37 -0.49
C GLU A 249 9.91 0.12 -0.46
N ASP A 250 10.29 0.84 0.57
CA ASP A 250 11.64 1.40 0.71
C ASP A 250 12.71 0.29 0.80
N VAL A 251 12.33 -0.87 1.40
CA VAL A 251 13.23 -2.03 1.53
C VAL A 251 13.46 -2.72 0.18
N VAL A 252 12.40 -2.87 -0.63
CA VAL A 252 12.48 -3.61 -1.90
C VAL A 252 12.91 -2.73 -3.08
N ALA A 253 12.74 -1.41 -3.00
CA ALA A 253 13.09 -0.49 -4.07
C ALA A 253 14.61 -0.25 -4.20
N GLY A 254 15.42 -0.63 -3.20
CA GLY A 254 16.86 -0.48 -3.22
C GLY A 254 17.39 0.97 -3.16
N ILE A 255 16.54 1.92 -2.77
CA ILE A 255 16.87 3.36 -2.69
C ILE A 255 17.84 3.63 -1.53
N ARG A 256 17.72 2.86 -0.46
CA ARG A 256 18.55 2.93 0.74
C ARG A 256 19.24 1.59 0.96
N THR A 257 20.48 1.59 1.43
CA THR A 257 21.20 0.35 1.77
C THR A 257 20.63 -0.26 3.05
N PRO A 258 20.05 -1.46 3.00
CA PRO A 258 19.52 -2.12 4.19
C PRO A 258 20.64 -2.65 5.09
N GLN A 259 20.32 -2.88 6.35
CA GLN A 259 21.18 -3.47 7.34
C GLN A 259 20.85 -4.96 7.49
N GLN A 260 21.88 -5.78 7.71
CA GLN A 260 21.70 -7.20 8.00
C GLN A 260 20.95 -7.38 9.33
N ILE A 261 19.97 -8.27 9.35
CA ILE A 261 19.12 -8.52 10.52
C ILE A 261 19.91 -8.95 11.75
N THR A 262 21.04 -9.62 11.57
CA THR A 262 21.99 -10.03 12.61
C THR A 262 22.64 -8.85 13.33
N LYS A 263 22.60 -7.63 12.75
CA LYS A 263 23.09 -6.39 13.38
C LYS A 263 22.09 -5.72 14.31
N ILE A 264 20.85 -6.23 14.38
CA ILE A 264 19.89 -5.80 15.38
C ILE A 264 20.45 -6.21 16.75
N GLY A 265 20.70 -5.25 17.63
CA GLY A 265 21.29 -5.52 18.95
C GLY A 265 20.51 -6.59 19.74
N SER A 266 21.21 -7.40 20.52
CA SER A 266 20.72 -8.62 21.18
C SER A 266 19.38 -8.49 21.94
N GLN A 267 19.10 -7.34 22.55
CA GLN A 267 17.82 -7.09 23.23
C GLN A 267 16.63 -6.89 22.29
N ARG A 268 16.86 -6.40 21.07
CA ARG A 268 15.82 -6.26 20.05
C ARG A 268 15.62 -7.58 19.30
N TRP A 269 16.69 -8.33 19.10
CA TRP A 269 16.67 -9.65 18.47
C TRP A 269 15.82 -10.65 19.24
N ALA A 270 15.97 -10.71 20.55
CA ALA A 270 15.18 -11.59 21.43
C ALA A 270 13.67 -11.31 21.43
N LYS A 271 13.23 -10.16 20.90
CA LYS A 271 11.80 -9.80 20.74
C LYS A 271 11.24 -10.17 19.36
N LEU A 272 12.10 -10.55 18.42
CA LEU A 272 11.71 -10.93 17.05
C LEU A 272 11.68 -12.46 16.87
N GLN A 273 12.34 -13.21 17.75
CA GLN A 273 12.23 -14.66 17.88
C GLN A 273 11.02 -15.07 18.73
#